data_88b909973bfa9074e3ae01b75c489fe0
#
_entry.id   88b909973bfa9074e3ae01b75c489fe0
#
_cell.length_a   1.000
_cell.length_b   1.000
_cell.length_c   1.000
_cell.angle_alpha   90.00
_cell.angle_beta   90.00
_cell.angle_gamma   90.00
#
_symmetry.space_group_name_H-M   'P 1'
#
loop_
_entity.id
_entity.type
_entity.pdbx_description
1 polymer ?
#
loop_
_entity_poly.entity_id
_entity_poly.type
_entity_poly.pdbx_seq_one_letter_code
_entity_poly.pdbx_strand_id
1 'polypeptide(L)'
;MRLSIEVPAAAKDPAALPRPEIQVIKTKIPGCVELRFPAIEDTRGYFAKIFHRPLWEDLGLCTQFEEEYLTHSVAGALRGLHLQVPPMQQDKLVLCLRGQAWDVALDLRRGSPTYGQHISRDLDSAASISALYLPVGVAHGFCVTGSEALFYYKVSSLYSPAHDAGVHWESAGISWPVQNPIVSPRDQTLLPLSDFRSPFNFKP
;
A
#
# COMPACT_ATOMS: atom_id res chain seq x y z
N MET A 1 -18.20 26.90 -25.93
CA MET A 1 -19.40 26.85 -25.07
C MET A 1 -18.99 26.14 -23.78
N ARG A 2 -18.71 26.88 -22.70
CA ARG A 2 -18.38 26.28 -21.39
C ARG A 2 -19.71 25.95 -20.72
N LEU A 3 -19.93 24.66 -20.45
CA LEU A 3 -21.02 24.21 -19.57
C LEU A 3 -20.59 24.54 -18.13
N SER A 4 -21.19 25.59 -17.57
CA SER A 4 -21.10 25.86 -16.12
C SER A 4 -22.09 24.92 -15.43
N ILE A 5 -21.56 23.90 -14.76
CA ILE A 5 -22.37 23.08 -13.85
C ILE A 5 -22.49 23.88 -12.55
N GLU A 6 -23.63 24.48 -12.28
CA GLU A 6 -23.94 25.02 -10.96
C GLU A 6 -24.10 23.84 -10.00
N VAL A 7 -23.13 23.70 -9.09
CA VAL A 7 -23.26 22.80 -7.95
C VAL A 7 -24.16 23.50 -6.92
N PRO A 8 -25.34 22.96 -6.57
CA PRO A 8 -26.19 23.55 -5.54
C PRO A 8 -25.39 23.68 -4.24
N ALA A 9 -25.53 24.83 -3.56
CA ALA A 9 -24.94 25.02 -2.24
C ALA A 9 -25.39 23.85 -1.33
N ALA A 10 -24.43 23.14 -0.76
CA ALA A 10 -24.67 21.99 0.10
C ALA A 10 -25.62 22.43 1.24
N ALA A 11 -26.86 21.98 1.18
CA ALA A 11 -27.74 22.00 2.32
C ALA A 11 -27.00 21.23 3.44
N LYS A 12 -26.93 21.81 4.64
CA LYS A 12 -26.42 21.09 5.82
C LYS A 12 -27.47 20.00 6.10
N ASP A 13 -27.17 18.81 5.58
CA ASP A 13 -28.01 17.64 5.73
C ASP A 13 -27.89 17.12 7.17
N PRO A 14 -28.96 17.12 7.98
CA PRO A 14 -28.93 16.53 9.30
C PRO A 14 -28.79 15.02 9.31
N ALA A 15 -28.78 14.35 8.12
CA ALA A 15 -28.51 12.93 7.93
C ALA A 15 -27.15 12.70 7.29
N ALA A 16 -26.12 13.46 7.67
CA ALA A 16 -24.77 13.11 7.28
C ALA A 16 -24.50 11.64 7.68
N LEU A 17 -24.28 10.78 6.68
CA LEU A 17 -23.90 9.39 6.93
C LEU A 17 -22.80 9.36 8.00
N PRO A 18 -22.91 8.52 9.02
CA PRO A 18 -21.92 8.45 10.08
C PRO A 18 -20.53 8.30 9.45
N ARG A 19 -19.52 8.94 10.06
CA ARG A 19 -18.13 8.76 9.62
C ARG A 19 -17.83 7.27 9.56
N PRO A 20 -17.25 6.74 8.50
CA PRO A 20 -16.93 5.32 8.43
C PRO A 20 -15.99 4.98 9.59
N GLU A 21 -16.34 3.99 10.40
CA GLU A 21 -15.49 3.48 11.47
C GLU A 21 -14.41 2.59 10.87
N ILE A 22 -13.35 3.22 10.34
CA ILE A 22 -12.18 2.47 9.85
C ILE A 22 -11.42 1.93 11.06
N GLN A 23 -11.18 0.62 11.09
CA GLN A 23 -10.31 0.03 12.08
C GLN A 23 -8.85 0.24 11.66
N VAL A 24 -8.07 0.91 12.53
CA VAL A 24 -6.63 1.14 12.33
C VAL A 24 -5.85 0.17 13.21
N ILE A 25 -5.06 -0.71 12.59
CA ILE A 25 -4.24 -1.70 13.25
C ILE A 25 -2.78 -1.30 13.09
N LYS A 26 -2.14 -0.93 14.21
CA LYS A 26 -0.72 -0.59 14.22
C LYS A 26 0.12 -1.83 13.93
N THR A 27 1.16 -1.65 13.14
CA THR A 27 2.16 -2.69 12.91
C THR A 27 3.41 -2.44 13.77
N LYS A 28 4.38 -3.36 13.75
CA LYS A 28 5.66 -3.12 14.43
C LYS A 28 6.53 -2.06 13.74
N ILE A 29 6.27 -1.77 12.44
CA ILE A 29 6.98 -0.72 11.69
C ILE A 29 6.30 0.62 11.98
N PRO A 30 6.98 1.59 12.61
CA PRO A 30 6.36 2.87 12.95
C PRO A 30 5.80 3.59 11.72
N GLY A 31 4.55 4.07 11.84
CA GLY A 31 3.83 4.76 10.75
C GLY A 31 3.24 3.83 9.68
N CYS A 32 3.62 2.55 9.64
CA CYS A 32 2.98 1.56 8.77
C CYS A 32 1.77 0.98 9.49
N VAL A 33 0.57 1.08 8.89
CA VAL A 33 -0.68 0.66 9.50
C VAL A 33 -1.55 -0.15 8.53
N GLU A 34 -2.23 -1.16 9.07
CA GLU A 34 -3.31 -1.85 8.37
C GLU A 34 -4.61 -1.08 8.61
N LEU A 35 -5.35 -0.83 7.55
CA LEU A 35 -6.66 -0.19 7.58
C LEU A 35 -7.71 -1.21 7.16
N ARG A 36 -8.73 -1.43 7.99
CA ARG A 36 -9.88 -2.26 7.63
C ARG A 36 -11.10 -1.38 7.45
N PHE A 37 -11.73 -1.53 6.30
CA PHE A 37 -12.86 -0.71 5.90
C PHE A 37 -14.16 -1.48 6.12
N PRO A 38 -15.17 -0.88 6.80
CA PRO A 38 -16.46 -1.51 6.94
C PRO A 38 -17.15 -1.59 5.58
N ALA A 39 -17.72 -2.76 5.30
CA ALA A 39 -18.63 -2.97 4.18
C ALA A 39 -20.07 -2.81 4.65
N ILE A 40 -20.85 -1.99 3.95
CA ILE A 40 -22.30 -1.87 4.15
C ILE A 40 -22.97 -2.72 3.09
N GLU A 41 -23.61 -3.80 3.52
CA GLU A 41 -24.21 -4.80 2.63
C GLU A 41 -25.71 -4.58 2.46
N ASP A 42 -26.21 -4.78 1.25
CA ASP A 42 -27.64 -4.90 0.93
C ASP A 42 -27.88 -5.92 -0.17
N THR A 43 -29.11 -6.04 -0.69
CA THR A 43 -29.47 -7.02 -1.75
C THR A 43 -28.75 -6.81 -3.07
N ARG A 44 -28.06 -5.68 -3.26
CA ARG A 44 -27.29 -5.36 -4.48
C ARG A 44 -25.79 -5.71 -4.35
N GLY A 45 -25.30 -6.06 -3.14
CA GLY A 45 -23.91 -6.27 -2.80
C GLY A 45 -23.45 -5.38 -1.65
N TYR A 46 -22.24 -4.85 -1.71
CA TYR A 46 -21.71 -4.00 -0.65
C TYR A 46 -21.19 -2.65 -1.17
N PHE A 47 -21.18 -1.68 -0.26
CA PHE A 47 -20.51 -0.39 -0.41
C PHE A 47 -19.44 -0.27 0.66
N ALA A 48 -18.21 0.11 0.27
CA ALA A 48 -17.13 0.42 1.20
C ALA A 48 -16.46 1.73 0.82
N LYS A 49 -16.26 2.61 1.81
CA LYS A 49 -15.55 3.87 1.62
C LYS A 49 -14.10 3.69 2.01
N ILE A 50 -13.21 3.57 1.03
CA ILE A 50 -11.77 3.30 1.23
C ILE A 50 -10.92 4.56 1.42
N PHE A 51 -11.48 5.75 1.17
CA PHE A 51 -10.82 7.03 1.39
C PHE A 51 -11.84 8.08 1.85
N HIS A 52 -11.50 8.80 2.91
CA HIS A 52 -12.27 9.95 3.42
C HIS A 52 -11.28 10.96 4.01
N ARG A 53 -11.00 12.03 3.27
CA ARG A 53 -9.93 12.99 3.59
C ARG A 53 -9.92 13.45 5.06
N PRO A 54 -11.03 13.97 5.65
CA PRO A 54 -10.99 14.43 7.04
C PRO A 54 -10.58 13.36 8.05
N LEU A 55 -11.02 12.11 7.83
CA LEU A 55 -10.65 11.00 8.71
C LEU A 55 -9.16 10.64 8.56
N TRP A 56 -8.63 10.70 7.34
CA TRP A 56 -7.21 10.43 7.08
C TRP A 56 -6.31 11.50 7.66
N GLU A 57 -6.73 12.78 7.63
CA GLU A 57 -6.06 13.90 8.30
C GLU A 57 -6.05 13.70 9.82
N ASP A 58 -7.18 13.32 10.42
CA ASP A 58 -7.29 13.01 11.85
C ASP A 58 -6.36 11.84 12.27
N LEU A 59 -6.10 10.89 11.36
CA LEU A 59 -5.18 9.76 11.57
C LEU A 59 -3.71 10.11 11.27
N GLY A 60 -3.41 11.31 10.79
CA GLY A 60 -2.07 11.72 10.38
C GLY A 60 -1.55 10.99 9.14
N LEU A 61 -2.43 10.45 8.29
CA LEU A 61 -2.09 9.77 7.05
C LEU A 61 -2.03 10.75 5.87
N CYS A 62 -1.24 10.43 4.85
CA CYS A 62 -1.19 11.20 3.62
C CYS A 62 -2.58 11.30 2.97
N THR A 63 -2.97 12.51 2.57
CA THR A 63 -4.23 12.78 1.88
C THR A 63 -4.07 13.33 0.48
N GLN A 64 -2.82 13.57 0.06
CA GLN A 64 -2.47 14.05 -1.27
C GLN A 64 -1.82 12.90 -2.04
N PHE A 65 -2.52 12.41 -3.05
CA PHE A 65 -2.07 11.35 -3.93
C PHE A 65 -2.01 11.88 -5.36
N GLU A 66 -0.89 11.63 -6.02
CA GLU A 66 -0.60 12.12 -7.37
C GLU A 66 -0.87 11.06 -8.45
N GLU A 67 -0.81 9.78 -8.08
CA GLU A 67 -0.97 8.68 -9.01
C GLU A 67 -1.74 7.51 -8.39
N GLU A 68 -2.57 6.86 -9.19
CA GLU A 68 -3.32 5.65 -8.84
C GLU A 68 -3.17 4.64 -9.97
N TYR A 69 -2.98 3.36 -9.62
CA TYR A 69 -2.83 2.31 -10.62
C TYR A 69 -3.26 0.94 -10.09
N LEU A 70 -3.44 0.01 -11.02
CA LEU A 70 -3.77 -1.39 -10.76
C LEU A 70 -2.63 -2.28 -11.22
N THR A 71 -2.41 -3.39 -10.49
CA THR A 71 -1.60 -4.50 -10.97
C THR A 71 -2.39 -5.79 -10.90
N HIS A 72 -2.48 -6.50 -12.02
CA HIS A 72 -2.96 -7.88 -12.06
C HIS A 72 -1.75 -8.82 -12.10
N SER A 73 -1.79 -9.88 -11.30
CA SER A 73 -0.69 -10.83 -11.15
C SER A 73 -1.24 -12.25 -11.08
N VAL A 74 -0.60 -13.16 -11.80
CA VAL A 74 -0.94 -14.59 -11.84
C VAL A 74 -0.40 -15.33 -10.62
N ALA A 75 -0.84 -16.57 -10.43
CA ALA A 75 -0.34 -17.43 -9.35
C ALA A 75 1.19 -17.49 -9.30
N GLY A 76 1.76 -17.38 -8.11
CA GLY A 76 3.20 -17.44 -7.90
C GLY A 76 3.99 -16.20 -8.34
N ALA A 77 3.34 -15.18 -8.89
CA ALA A 77 4.03 -13.92 -9.20
C ALA A 77 4.49 -13.23 -7.92
N LEU A 78 5.76 -12.82 -7.90
CA LEU A 78 6.36 -12.00 -6.84
C LEU A 78 6.79 -10.67 -7.44
N ARG A 79 6.40 -9.56 -6.77
CA ARG A 79 6.80 -8.20 -7.12
C ARG A 79 7.38 -7.53 -5.89
N GLY A 80 8.55 -6.95 -6.00
CA GLY A 80 9.17 -6.23 -4.89
C GLY A 80 10.62 -6.60 -4.63
N LEU A 81 11.17 -6.01 -3.62
CA LEU A 81 10.64 -4.99 -2.70
C LEU A 81 10.91 -3.59 -3.27
N HIS A 82 9.88 -2.81 -3.52
CA HIS A 82 9.99 -1.55 -4.27
C HIS A 82 9.70 -0.32 -3.43
N LEU A 83 10.44 0.74 -3.72
CA LEU A 83 10.17 2.11 -3.29
C LEU A 83 10.73 3.09 -4.32
N GLN A 84 10.45 4.39 -4.15
CA GLN A 84 11.18 5.45 -4.86
C GLN A 84 12.04 6.23 -3.88
N VAL A 85 13.26 6.57 -4.33
CA VAL A 85 14.20 7.40 -3.56
C VAL A 85 13.94 8.89 -3.76
N PRO A 86 14.41 9.76 -2.83
CA PRO A 86 14.28 11.21 -3.00
C PRO A 86 14.85 11.71 -4.33
N PRO A 87 14.21 12.76 -4.93
CA PRO A 87 13.08 13.55 -4.43
C PRO A 87 11.69 12.98 -4.75
N MET A 88 11.59 11.76 -5.27
CA MET A 88 10.34 11.12 -5.71
C MET A 88 9.84 10.05 -4.72
N GLN A 89 10.30 10.14 -3.46
CA GLN A 89 9.81 9.25 -2.41
C GLN A 89 8.30 9.38 -2.20
N GLN A 90 7.65 8.30 -1.81
CA GLN A 90 6.20 8.27 -1.75
C GLN A 90 5.66 7.49 -0.55
N ASP A 91 4.55 7.98 0.00
CA ASP A 91 3.63 7.18 0.78
C ASP A 91 2.81 6.32 -0.15
N LYS A 92 2.46 5.11 0.27
CA LYS A 92 1.62 4.19 -0.52
C LYS A 92 0.44 3.71 0.31
N LEU A 93 -0.72 3.66 -0.33
CA LEU A 93 -1.85 2.86 0.11
C LEU A 93 -1.98 1.68 -0.85
N VAL A 94 -2.05 0.47 -0.30
CA VAL A 94 -2.09 -0.77 -1.09
C VAL A 94 -3.27 -1.61 -0.66
N LEU A 95 -4.14 -2.00 -1.61
CA LEU A 95 -5.30 -2.85 -1.39
C LEU A 95 -5.26 -4.07 -2.32
N CYS A 96 -5.56 -5.25 -1.80
CA CYS A 96 -5.89 -6.40 -2.63
C CYS A 96 -7.40 -6.39 -2.92
N LEU A 97 -7.79 -6.06 -4.16
CA LEU A 97 -9.19 -5.97 -4.56
C LEU A 97 -9.78 -7.32 -4.95
N ARG A 98 -8.94 -8.25 -5.39
CA ARG A 98 -9.36 -9.62 -5.77
C ARG A 98 -8.19 -10.59 -5.62
N GLY A 99 -8.50 -11.81 -5.18
CA GLY A 99 -7.54 -12.90 -5.03
C GLY A 99 -6.86 -12.94 -3.68
N GLN A 100 -5.73 -13.65 -3.62
CA GLN A 100 -4.98 -13.90 -2.39
C GLN A 100 -3.50 -13.64 -2.60
N ALA A 101 -2.87 -12.98 -1.64
CA ALA A 101 -1.45 -12.67 -1.69
C ALA A 101 -0.83 -12.59 -0.29
N TRP A 102 0.46 -12.92 -0.22
CA TRP A 102 1.33 -12.65 0.91
C TRP A 102 1.99 -11.29 0.70
N ASP A 103 1.54 -10.31 1.46
CA ASP A 103 1.97 -8.91 1.35
C ASP A 103 3.06 -8.58 2.35
N VAL A 104 4.08 -7.81 1.95
CA VAL A 104 5.28 -7.55 2.75
C VAL A 104 5.63 -6.07 2.71
N ALA A 105 5.94 -5.51 3.89
CA ALA A 105 6.54 -4.20 4.06
C ALA A 105 7.89 -4.33 4.77
N LEU A 106 8.94 -3.69 4.23
CA LEU A 106 10.31 -3.68 4.75
C LEU A 106 10.72 -2.25 5.13
N ASP A 107 11.12 -2.03 6.37
CA ASP A 107 11.57 -0.72 6.84
C ASP A 107 13.03 -0.44 6.42
N LEU A 108 13.23 0.57 5.60
CA LEU A 108 14.55 0.99 5.11
C LEU A 108 14.97 2.36 5.64
N ARG A 109 14.33 2.89 6.69
CA ARG A 109 14.64 4.19 7.31
C ARG A 109 15.73 4.04 8.37
N ARG A 110 16.90 4.62 8.11
CA ARG A 110 18.03 4.61 9.06
C ARG A 110 17.63 5.27 10.37
N GLY A 111 18.02 4.68 11.50
CA GLY A 111 17.65 5.13 12.84
C GLY A 111 16.25 4.69 13.29
N SER A 112 15.50 3.98 12.45
CA SER A 112 14.27 3.32 12.87
C SER A 112 14.56 2.14 13.80
N PRO A 113 13.75 1.92 14.86
CA PRO A 113 13.89 0.73 15.70
C PRO A 113 13.64 -0.58 14.93
N THR A 114 13.04 -0.48 13.73
CA THR A 114 12.75 -1.62 12.87
C THR A 114 13.50 -1.58 11.54
N TYR A 115 14.60 -0.82 11.43
CA TYR A 115 15.44 -0.80 10.24
C TYR A 115 15.85 -2.22 9.82
N GLY A 116 15.65 -2.56 8.55
CA GLY A 116 15.95 -3.89 8.01
C GLY A 116 14.97 -5.00 8.43
N GLN A 117 13.96 -4.69 9.23
CA GLN A 117 12.91 -5.64 9.59
C GLN A 117 11.70 -5.51 8.66
N HIS A 118 11.04 -6.63 8.42
CA HIS A 118 9.81 -6.67 7.63
C HIS A 118 8.61 -7.09 8.47
N ILE A 119 7.43 -6.75 7.98
CA ILE A 119 6.16 -7.35 8.36
C ILE A 119 5.57 -8.06 7.17
N SER A 120 4.73 -9.04 7.41
CA SER A 120 3.96 -9.73 6.37
C SER A 120 2.51 -9.89 6.79
N ARG A 121 1.63 -10.00 5.81
CA ARG A 121 0.19 -10.17 5.95
C ARG A 121 -0.34 -11.08 4.86
N ASP A 122 -1.22 -12.00 5.25
CA ASP A 122 -2.11 -12.67 4.29
C ASP A 122 -3.22 -11.70 3.92
N LEU A 123 -3.31 -11.38 2.64
CA LEU A 123 -4.40 -10.62 2.07
C LEU A 123 -5.33 -11.58 1.31
N ASP A 124 -6.57 -11.65 1.78
CA ASP A 124 -7.66 -12.36 1.10
C ASP A 124 -8.81 -11.37 0.90
N SER A 125 -9.06 -11.01 -0.35
CA SER A 125 -10.12 -10.05 -0.70
C SER A 125 -11.54 -10.55 -0.37
N ALA A 126 -11.72 -11.86 -0.21
CA ALA A 126 -13.00 -12.44 0.20
C ALA A 126 -13.23 -12.34 1.72
N ALA A 127 -12.16 -12.20 2.51
CA ALA A 127 -12.26 -12.16 3.97
C ALA A 127 -12.50 -10.73 4.51
N SER A 128 -11.90 -9.71 3.91
CA SER A 128 -12.08 -8.33 4.34
C SER A 128 -11.60 -7.31 3.30
N ILE A 129 -12.19 -6.11 3.33
CA ILE A 129 -11.69 -4.96 2.58
C ILE A 129 -10.62 -4.28 3.45
N SER A 130 -9.36 -4.56 3.16
CA SER A 130 -8.24 -4.04 3.94
C SER A 130 -7.18 -3.42 3.05
N ALA A 131 -6.43 -2.47 3.60
CA ALA A 131 -5.30 -1.84 2.96
C ALA A 131 -4.10 -1.81 3.89
N LEU A 132 -2.90 -1.80 3.32
CA LEU A 132 -1.69 -1.45 4.02
C LEU A 132 -1.26 -0.04 3.63
N TYR A 133 -1.13 0.85 4.61
CA TYR A 133 -0.50 2.15 4.44
C TYR A 133 0.99 2.05 4.77
N LEU A 134 1.82 2.48 3.84
CA LEU A 134 3.27 2.43 3.93
C LEU A 134 3.82 3.86 3.87
N PRO A 135 4.47 4.35 4.94
CA PRO A 135 5.09 5.66 4.92
C PRO A 135 6.36 5.68 4.06
N VAL A 136 6.78 6.88 3.67
CA VAL A 136 8.06 7.11 2.97
C VAL A 136 9.20 6.32 3.61
N GLY A 137 9.98 5.61 2.78
CA GLY A 137 11.13 4.80 3.19
C GLY A 137 10.80 3.39 3.64
N VAL A 138 9.53 2.97 3.54
CA VAL A 138 9.13 1.57 3.70
C VAL A 138 8.92 0.97 2.31
N ALA A 139 9.70 -0.07 1.97
CA ALA A 139 9.58 -0.79 0.72
C ALA A 139 8.43 -1.79 0.76
N HIS A 140 7.80 -2.03 -0.39
CA HIS A 140 6.64 -2.90 -0.55
C HIS A 140 6.91 -4.01 -1.56
N GLY A 141 6.40 -5.20 -1.26
CA GLY A 141 6.35 -6.31 -2.18
C GLY A 141 5.25 -7.30 -1.79
N PHE A 142 4.92 -8.19 -2.70
CA PHE A 142 3.95 -9.25 -2.45
C PHE A 142 4.23 -10.48 -3.30
N CYS A 143 3.70 -11.61 -2.86
CA CYS A 143 3.67 -12.85 -3.62
C CYS A 143 2.23 -13.37 -3.72
N VAL A 144 1.77 -13.73 -4.92
CA VAL A 144 0.42 -14.28 -5.13
C VAL A 144 0.37 -15.72 -4.62
N THR A 145 -0.50 -15.96 -3.64
CA THR A 145 -0.70 -17.28 -3.01
C THR A 145 -1.92 -18.01 -3.54
N GLY A 146 -2.87 -17.28 -4.13
CA GLY A 146 -4.04 -17.83 -4.84
C GLY A 146 -3.80 -18.04 -6.34
N SER A 147 -4.88 -18.15 -7.11
CA SER A 147 -4.81 -18.27 -8.58
C SER A 147 -4.41 -16.98 -9.27
N GLU A 148 -4.77 -15.85 -8.68
CA GLU A 148 -4.45 -14.48 -9.13
C GLU A 148 -4.55 -13.49 -7.99
N ALA A 149 -4.04 -12.27 -8.20
CA ALA A 149 -4.33 -11.13 -7.35
C ALA A 149 -4.45 -9.84 -8.17
N LEU A 150 -5.42 -8.99 -7.82
CA LEU A 150 -5.61 -7.65 -8.34
C LEU A 150 -5.36 -6.64 -7.21
N PHE A 151 -4.29 -5.89 -7.33
CA PHE A 151 -3.94 -4.83 -6.39
C PHE A 151 -4.28 -3.46 -6.92
N TYR A 152 -4.73 -2.59 -6.04
CA TYR A 152 -4.92 -1.16 -6.26
C TYR A 152 -3.96 -0.37 -5.38
N TYR A 153 -3.39 0.67 -5.98
CA TYR A 153 -2.43 1.55 -5.33
C TYR A 153 -2.84 3.00 -5.42
N LYS A 154 -2.62 3.75 -4.33
CA LYS A 154 -2.55 5.21 -4.33
C LYS A 154 -1.18 5.61 -3.83
N VAL A 155 -0.52 6.52 -4.53
CA VAL A 155 0.84 6.96 -4.21
C VAL A 155 0.97 8.48 -4.21
N SER A 156 1.76 9.02 -3.30
CA SER A 156 1.86 10.46 -3.06
C SER A 156 2.83 11.20 -3.99
N SER A 157 3.49 10.50 -4.91
CA SER A 157 4.31 11.10 -5.97
C SER A 157 4.17 10.30 -7.26
N LEU A 158 4.45 10.94 -8.40
CA LEU A 158 4.45 10.30 -9.71
C LEU A 158 5.57 9.27 -9.83
N TYR A 159 5.35 8.26 -10.67
CA TYR A 159 6.40 7.30 -11.00
C TYR A 159 7.57 7.97 -11.73
N SER A 160 8.76 7.72 -11.26
CA SER A 160 10.00 8.20 -11.86
C SER A 160 11.01 7.06 -12.04
N PRO A 161 11.28 6.62 -13.29
CA PRO A 161 12.24 5.55 -13.55
C PRO A 161 13.64 5.81 -12.98
N ALA A 162 14.06 7.10 -12.93
CA ALA A 162 15.37 7.49 -12.40
C ALA A 162 15.48 7.38 -10.87
N HIS A 163 14.33 7.32 -10.17
CA HIS A 163 14.27 7.24 -8.71
C HIS A 163 13.66 5.92 -8.22
N ASP A 164 13.31 5.04 -9.16
CA ASP A 164 12.78 3.73 -8.86
C ASP A 164 13.89 2.82 -8.32
N ALA A 165 13.68 2.31 -7.11
CA ALA A 165 14.66 1.53 -6.38
C ALA A 165 13.98 0.40 -5.59
N GLY A 166 14.80 -0.46 -5.00
CA GLY A 166 14.31 -1.57 -4.21
C GLY A 166 15.42 -2.43 -3.63
N VAL A 167 14.98 -3.47 -2.93
CA VAL A 167 15.84 -4.48 -2.31
C VAL A 167 15.49 -5.85 -2.88
N HIS A 168 16.51 -6.64 -3.19
CA HIS A 168 16.33 -8.00 -3.71
C HIS A 168 15.48 -8.84 -2.75
N TRP A 169 14.45 -9.45 -3.25
CA TRP A 169 13.41 -10.13 -2.50
C TRP A 169 13.91 -11.25 -1.57
N GLU A 170 15.01 -11.94 -1.90
CA GLU A 170 15.62 -12.98 -1.06
C GLU A 170 16.50 -12.43 0.07
N SER A 171 16.94 -11.17 -0.01
CA SER A 171 18.01 -10.65 0.83
C SER A 171 17.57 -10.10 2.19
N ALA A 172 16.27 -10.00 2.44
CA ALA A 172 15.70 -9.39 3.64
C ALA A 172 15.21 -10.42 4.69
N GLY A 173 15.58 -11.70 4.55
CA GLY A 173 15.19 -12.77 5.47
C GLY A 173 13.69 -13.07 5.49
N ILE A 174 12.99 -12.78 4.39
CA ILE A 174 11.55 -13.01 4.25
C ILE A 174 11.32 -14.48 3.88
N SER A 175 10.47 -15.16 4.65
CA SER A 175 10.01 -16.52 4.33
C SER A 175 8.83 -16.45 3.37
N TRP A 176 9.12 -16.36 2.07
CA TRP A 176 8.09 -16.33 1.05
C TRP A 176 7.36 -17.67 0.95
N PRO A 177 6.01 -17.68 0.81
CA PRO A 177 5.22 -18.92 0.81
C PRO A 177 5.31 -19.72 -0.50
N VAL A 178 5.96 -19.16 -1.52
CA VAL A 178 6.15 -19.81 -2.85
C VAL A 178 7.63 -20.06 -3.08
N GLN A 179 8.01 -21.32 -3.36
CA GLN A 179 9.41 -21.74 -3.50
C GLN A 179 10.08 -21.23 -4.78
N ASN A 180 9.36 -21.18 -5.90
CA ASN A 180 9.88 -20.74 -7.20
C ASN A 180 8.98 -19.64 -7.76
N PRO A 181 9.05 -18.40 -7.24
CA PRO A 181 8.19 -17.33 -7.68
C PRO A 181 8.52 -16.87 -9.11
N ILE A 182 7.51 -16.37 -9.81
CA ILE A 182 7.68 -15.68 -11.07
C ILE A 182 8.10 -14.24 -10.76
N VAL A 183 9.36 -13.91 -11.02
CA VAL A 183 9.98 -12.61 -10.72
C VAL A 183 10.37 -11.92 -12.00
N SER A 184 10.17 -10.61 -12.10
CA SER A 184 10.57 -9.82 -13.27
C SER A 184 12.11 -9.75 -13.40
N PRO A 185 12.65 -9.59 -14.62
CA PRO A 185 14.10 -9.37 -14.79
C PRO A 185 14.63 -8.18 -13.98
N ARG A 186 13.84 -7.11 -13.86
CA ARG A 186 14.17 -5.95 -13.04
C ARG A 186 14.33 -6.34 -11.55
N ASP A 187 13.38 -7.06 -10.99
CA ASP A 187 13.39 -7.40 -9.56
C ASP A 187 14.50 -8.40 -9.22
N GLN A 188 14.92 -9.22 -10.19
CA GLN A 188 16.08 -10.11 -10.05
C GLN A 188 17.42 -9.36 -9.99
N THR A 189 17.47 -8.11 -10.47
CA THR A 189 18.71 -7.29 -10.49
C THR A 189 18.78 -6.27 -9.36
N LEU A 190 17.79 -6.23 -8.47
CA LEU A 190 17.81 -5.35 -7.31
C LEU A 190 18.96 -5.70 -6.36
N LEU A 191 19.49 -4.68 -5.67
CA LEU A 191 20.58 -4.86 -4.72
C LEU A 191 20.15 -5.66 -3.49
N PRO A 192 21.04 -6.51 -2.94
CA PRO A 192 20.78 -7.10 -1.62
C PRO A 192 20.61 -6.02 -0.56
N LEU A 193 19.88 -6.34 0.51
CA LEU A 193 19.67 -5.42 1.65
C LEU A 193 21.00 -4.91 2.25
N SER A 194 22.04 -5.77 2.31
CA SER A 194 23.37 -5.41 2.79
C SER A 194 24.02 -4.27 2.00
N ASP A 195 23.72 -4.17 0.71
CA ASP A 195 24.35 -3.24 -0.23
C ASP A 195 23.48 -2.01 -0.48
N PHE A 196 22.21 -2.06 -0.08
CA PHE A 196 21.29 -0.95 -0.23
C PHE A 196 21.66 0.22 0.68
N ARG A 197 22.09 1.32 0.11
CA ARG A 197 22.43 2.56 0.83
C ARG A 197 21.19 3.43 0.97
N SER A 198 20.42 3.19 2.03
CA SER A 198 19.17 3.91 2.25
C SER A 198 19.39 5.43 2.37
N PRO A 199 18.68 6.24 1.58
CA PRO A 199 18.68 7.71 1.73
C PRO A 199 17.68 8.20 2.80
N PHE A 200 16.87 7.32 3.37
CA PHE A 200 15.81 7.67 4.30
C PHE A 200 16.33 7.72 5.74
N ASN A 201 15.88 8.72 6.50
CA ASN A 201 16.10 8.80 7.94
C ASN A 201 14.75 8.72 8.65
N PHE A 202 14.69 7.92 9.70
CA PHE A 202 13.51 7.83 10.55
C PHE A 202 13.35 9.13 11.34
N LYS A 203 12.12 9.64 11.38
CA LYS A 203 11.72 10.73 12.25
C LYS A 203 10.64 10.17 13.19
N PRO A 204 10.88 10.18 14.52
CA PRO A 204 9.93 9.66 15.51
C PRO A 204 8.61 10.42 15.50
#